data_44f3a2d14eb4d548cabf15cc4a2a8d6b
#
_entry.id   44f3a2d14eb4d548cabf15cc4a2a8d6b
#
_cell.length_a   1.000
_cell.length_b   1.000
_cell.length_c   1.000
_cell.angle_alpha   90.00
_cell.angle_beta   90.00
_cell.angle_gamma   90.00
#
_symmetry.space_group_name_H-M   'P 1'
#
loop_
_entity.id
_entity.type
_entity.pdbx_description
1 polymer ?
#
loop_
_entity_poly.entity_id
_entity_poly.type
_entity_poly.pdbx_seq_one_letter_code
_entity_poly.pdbx_strand_id
1 'polypeptide(L)'
;MGTLIFRAMENDPDLTHEEITQFGFILTTLVRRGESAYFQSTDGALQMEAWNGIKETITVALSNVYSEAWWKTTSGRFTSDYTEVLQRAISSRSSA
;
A
#
# COMPACT_ATOMS: atom_id res chain seq x y z
N MET A 1 13.03 1.84 -12.77
CA MET A 1 11.84 1.75 -11.89
C MET A 1 11.75 0.45 -11.13
N GLY A 2 11.80 -0.69 -11.80
CA GLY A 2 11.73 -1.99 -11.13
C GLY A 2 12.81 -2.21 -10.08
N THR A 3 14.03 -1.71 -10.32
CA THR A 3 15.14 -1.84 -9.38
C THR A 3 14.86 -1.11 -8.06
N LEU A 4 14.29 0.08 -8.11
CA LEU A 4 13.95 0.84 -6.89
C LEU A 4 12.89 0.11 -6.07
N ILE A 5 11.82 -0.39 -6.71
CA ILE A 5 10.76 -1.11 -6.03
C ILE A 5 11.32 -2.36 -5.35
N PHE A 6 12.14 -3.15 -6.05
CA PHE A 6 12.77 -4.34 -5.50
C PHE A 6 13.64 -4.02 -4.29
N ARG A 7 14.48 -3.01 -4.40
CA ARG A 7 15.37 -2.61 -3.32
C ARG A 7 14.58 -2.17 -2.09
N ALA A 8 13.52 -1.38 -2.27
CA ALA A 8 12.68 -0.94 -1.16
C ALA A 8 11.96 -2.12 -0.50
N MET A 9 11.42 -3.05 -1.30
CA MET A 9 10.72 -4.22 -0.78
C MET A 9 11.64 -5.20 -0.05
N GLU A 10 12.92 -5.21 -0.39
CA GLU A 10 13.94 -6.02 0.28
C GLU A 10 14.58 -5.29 1.46
N ASN A 11 14.07 -4.11 1.82
CA ASN A 11 14.58 -3.30 2.93
C ASN A 11 16.05 -2.90 2.75
N ASP A 12 16.46 -2.61 1.51
CA ASP A 12 17.83 -2.19 1.21
C ASP A 12 18.17 -0.93 2.03
N PRO A 13 19.17 -0.97 2.92
CA PRO A 13 19.50 0.19 3.76
C PRO A 13 20.17 1.33 3.01
N ASP A 14 20.58 1.11 1.77
CA ASP A 14 21.36 2.08 0.98
C ASP A 14 20.50 2.97 0.07
N LEU A 15 19.17 2.97 0.26
CA LEU A 15 18.31 3.89 -0.49
C LEU A 15 18.62 5.34 -0.12
N THR A 16 18.80 6.17 -1.13
CA THR A 16 18.99 7.61 -0.92
C THR A 16 17.68 8.27 -0.51
N HIS A 17 17.77 9.49 0.04
CA HIS A 17 16.58 10.27 0.37
C HIS A 17 15.69 10.48 -0.86
N GLU A 18 16.31 10.77 -2.01
CA GLU A 18 15.58 10.94 -3.27
C GLU A 18 14.84 9.67 -3.67
N GLU A 19 15.49 8.51 -3.54
CA GLU A 19 14.87 7.23 -3.85
C GLU A 19 13.69 6.91 -2.91
N ILE A 20 13.84 7.19 -1.63
CA ILE A 20 12.77 7.02 -0.64
C ILE A 20 11.58 7.91 -1.01
N THR A 21 11.83 9.15 -1.42
CA THR A 21 10.78 10.08 -1.84
C THR A 21 10.06 9.56 -3.09
N GLN A 22 10.81 9.08 -4.08
CA GLN A 22 10.24 8.50 -5.30
C GLN A 22 9.36 7.28 -4.97
N PHE A 23 9.83 6.43 -4.06
CA PHE A 23 9.05 5.28 -3.64
C PHE A 23 7.74 5.71 -2.97
N GLY A 24 7.77 6.77 -2.17
CA GLY A 24 6.56 7.34 -1.56
C GLY A 24 5.53 7.80 -2.60
N PHE A 25 5.97 8.40 -3.71
CA PHE A 25 5.05 8.77 -4.80
C PHE A 25 4.44 7.54 -5.48
N ILE A 26 5.23 6.47 -5.65
CA ILE A 26 4.72 5.22 -6.20
C ILE A 26 3.66 4.64 -5.27
N LEU A 27 3.91 4.61 -3.97
CA LEU A 27 2.95 4.13 -2.98
C LEU A 27 1.68 4.97 -2.97
N THR A 28 1.80 6.29 -3.06
CA THR A 28 0.64 7.19 -3.11
C THR A 28 -0.26 6.84 -4.29
N THR A 29 0.31 6.65 -5.47
CA THR A 29 -0.46 6.27 -6.66
C THR A 29 -1.16 4.93 -6.47
N LEU A 30 -0.43 3.95 -5.96
CA LEU A 30 -0.95 2.60 -5.75
C LEU A 30 -2.10 2.61 -4.75
N VAL A 31 -1.92 3.25 -3.61
CA VAL A 31 -2.91 3.27 -2.53
C VAL A 31 -4.14 4.09 -2.96
N ARG A 32 -3.97 5.18 -3.71
CA ARG A 32 -5.11 5.95 -4.27
C ARG A 32 -5.94 5.12 -5.23
N ARG A 33 -5.31 4.37 -6.11
CA ARG A 33 -6.02 3.47 -7.02
C ARG A 33 -6.79 2.41 -6.26
N GLY A 34 -6.18 1.89 -5.20
CA GLY A 34 -6.83 0.92 -4.33
C GLY A 34 -8.05 1.50 -3.63
N GLU A 35 -7.99 2.76 -3.21
CA GLU A 35 -9.14 3.45 -2.58
C GLU A 35 -10.32 3.50 -3.54
N SER A 36 -10.09 3.88 -4.78
CA SER A 36 -11.13 3.90 -5.82
C SER A 36 -11.73 2.51 -6.02
N ALA A 37 -10.89 1.48 -6.11
CA ALA A 37 -11.34 0.09 -6.27
C ALA A 37 -12.16 -0.37 -5.06
N TYR A 38 -11.77 0.02 -3.85
CA TYR A 38 -12.50 -0.30 -2.64
C TYR A 38 -13.94 0.23 -2.70
N PHE A 39 -14.11 1.50 -3.06
CA PHE A 39 -15.44 2.08 -3.18
C PHE A 39 -16.26 1.44 -4.28
N GLN A 40 -15.66 1.08 -5.41
CA GLN A 40 -16.34 0.34 -6.46
C GLN A 40 -16.82 -1.03 -5.95
N SER A 41 -16.04 -1.69 -5.10
CA SER A 41 -16.44 -2.98 -4.54
C SER A 41 -17.61 -2.84 -3.57
N THR A 42 -17.62 -1.79 -2.75
CA THR A 42 -18.74 -1.53 -1.81
C THR A 42 -20.01 -1.14 -2.53
N ASP A 43 -19.91 -0.51 -3.70
CA ASP A 43 -21.06 -0.13 -4.54
C ASP A 43 -21.53 -1.28 -5.44
N GLY A 44 -20.86 -2.42 -5.41
CA GLY A 44 -21.19 -3.57 -6.26
C GLY A 44 -20.71 -3.48 -7.69
N ALA A 45 -19.97 -2.42 -8.07
CA ALA A 45 -19.45 -2.23 -9.42
C ALA A 45 -18.20 -3.08 -9.69
N LEU A 46 -17.51 -3.53 -8.63
CA LEU A 46 -16.34 -4.39 -8.72
C LEU A 46 -16.58 -5.66 -7.90
N GLN A 47 -16.28 -6.82 -8.50
CA GLN A 47 -16.44 -8.09 -7.80
C GLN A 47 -15.49 -8.19 -6.61
N MET A 48 -15.96 -8.84 -5.54
CA MET A 48 -15.19 -9.00 -4.32
C MET A 48 -13.87 -9.73 -4.55
N GLU A 49 -13.86 -10.71 -5.43
CA GLU A 49 -12.64 -11.45 -5.78
C GLU A 49 -11.58 -10.52 -6.40
N ALA A 50 -12.00 -9.63 -7.29
CA ALA A 50 -11.10 -8.65 -7.90
C ALA A 50 -10.56 -7.68 -6.85
N TRP A 51 -11.41 -7.21 -5.95
CA TRP A 51 -10.99 -6.34 -4.85
C TRP A 51 -9.97 -7.04 -3.94
N ASN A 52 -10.21 -8.31 -3.61
CA ASN A 52 -9.28 -9.08 -2.76
C ASN A 52 -7.89 -9.18 -3.38
N GLY A 53 -7.81 -9.35 -4.70
CA GLY A 53 -6.54 -9.38 -5.42
C GLY A 53 -5.80 -8.04 -5.35
N ILE A 54 -6.53 -6.94 -5.55
CA ILE A 54 -5.98 -5.59 -5.46
C ILE A 54 -5.50 -5.31 -4.03
N LYS A 55 -6.30 -5.65 -3.04
CA LYS A 55 -5.96 -5.47 -1.62
C LYS A 55 -4.68 -6.24 -1.26
N GLU A 56 -4.56 -7.47 -1.73
CA GLU A 56 -3.37 -8.28 -1.47
C GLU A 56 -2.12 -7.64 -2.08
N THR A 57 -2.21 -7.15 -3.31
CA THR A 57 -1.09 -6.46 -3.97
C THR A 57 -0.64 -5.24 -3.18
N ILE A 58 -1.59 -4.43 -2.72
CA ILE A 58 -1.29 -3.24 -1.92
C ILE A 58 -0.66 -3.64 -0.58
N THR A 59 -1.18 -4.66 0.07
CA THR A 59 -0.68 -5.14 1.36
C THR A 59 0.76 -5.62 1.24
N VAL A 60 1.09 -6.33 0.16
CA VAL A 60 2.47 -6.75 -0.11
C VAL A 60 3.38 -5.54 -0.28
N ALA A 61 2.94 -4.53 -1.05
CA ALA A 61 3.72 -3.32 -1.28
C ALA A 61 3.95 -2.52 0.01
N LEU A 62 3.04 -2.62 0.99
CA LEU A 62 3.15 -1.93 2.26
C LEU A 62 3.92 -2.71 3.34
N SER A 63 4.48 -3.88 3.01
CA SER A 63 5.12 -4.78 3.97
C SER A 63 6.64 -4.67 3.93
N ASN A 64 7.19 -3.47 4.06
CA ASN A 64 8.63 -3.21 4.16
C ASN A 64 8.86 -1.97 5.03
N VAL A 65 10.11 -1.73 5.45
CA VAL A 65 10.42 -0.65 6.40
C VAL A 65 10.10 0.73 5.84
N TYR A 66 10.30 0.96 4.53
CA TYR A 66 10.03 2.26 3.91
C TYR A 66 8.53 2.53 3.82
N SER A 67 7.76 1.51 3.44
CA SER A 67 6.31 1.63 3.36
C SER A 67 5.68 1.79 4.74
N GLU A 68 6.19 1.11 5.75
CA GLU A 68 5.71 1.25 7.13
C GLU A 68 5.87 2.69 7.61
N ALA A 69 7.04 3.30 7.38
CA ALA A 69 7.29 4.69 7.75
C ALA A 69 6.38 5.63 6.97
N TRP A 70 6.22 5.41 5.68
CA TRP A 70 5.34 6.20 4.82
C TRP A 70 3.88 6.10 5.28
N TRP A 71 3.42 4.89 5.59
CA TRP A 71 2.04 4.65 6.02
C TRP A 71 1.70 5.36 7.33
N LYS A 72 2.61 5.36 8.29
CA LYS A 72 2.41 6.04 9.58
C LYS A 72 2.13 7.53 9.41
N THR A 73 2.77 8.18 8.43
CA THR A 73 2.62 9.61 8.22
C THR A 73 1.52 9.95 7.21
N THR A 74 1.11 9.01 6.37
CA THR A 74 0.26 9.28 5.21
C THR A 74 -1.14 8.67 5.33
N SER A 75 -1.32 7.65 6.17
CA SER A 75 -2.60 6.92 6.27
C SER A 75 -3.79 7.83 6.55
N GLY A 76 -3.60 8.90 7.30
CA GLY A 76 -4.65 9.86 7.62
C GLY A 76 -5.18 10.67 6.43
N ARG A 77 -4.51 10.59 5.28
CA ARG A 77 -4.94 11.28 4.06
C ARG A 77 -5.97 10.52 3.24
N PHE A 78 -6.24 9.28 3.63
CA PHE A 78 -7.23 8.42 2.98
C PHE A 78 -8.49 8.33 3.83
N THR A 79 -9.59 7.88 3.23
CA THR A 79 -10.84 7.71 3.98
C THR A 79 -10.63 6.71 5.12
N SER A 80 -11.34 6.94 6.23
CA SER A 80 -11.15 6.11 7.43
C SER A 80 -11.53 4.65 7.21
N ASP A 81 -12.60 4.39 6.48
CA ASP A 81 -13.03 3.02 6.19
C ASP A 81 -11.98 2.24 5.40
N TYR A 82 -11.44 2.85 4.37
CA TYR A 82 -10.39 2.25 3.54
C TYR A 82 -9.10 2.05 4.34
N THR A 83 -8.69 3.06 5.10
CA THR A 83 -7.51 2.98 5.96
C THR A 83 -7.63 1.82 6.94
N GLU A 84 -8.80 1.64 7.56
CA GLU A 84 -9.03 0.54 8.50
C GLU A 84 -8.91 -0.81 7.83
N VAL A 85 -9.47 -0.96 6.62
CA VAL A 85 -9.38 -2.21 5.85
C VAL A 85 -7.92 -2.56 5.56
N LEU A 86 -7.13 -1.58 5.11
CA LEU A 86 -5.71 -1.80 4.84
C LEU A 86 -4.93 -2.09 6.11
N GLN A 87 -5.21 -1.38 7.20
CA GLN A 87 -4.51 -1.59 8.47
C GLN A 87 -4.74 -3.00 9.00
N ARG A 88 -5.95 -3.51 8.89
CA ARG A 88 -6.27 -4.90 9.28
C ARG A 88 -5.52 -5.90 8.41
N ALA A 89 -5.46 -5.65 7.10
CA ALA A 89 -4.75 -6.53 6.18
C ALA A 89 -3.24 -6.56 6.47
N ILE A 90 -2.65 -5.40 6.75
CA ILE A 90 -1.24 -5.28 7.11
C ILE A 90 -0.97 -6.03 8.42
N SER A 91 -1.79 -5.83 9.43
CA SER A 91 -1.63 -6.46 10.75
C SER A 91 -1.78 -7.98 10.65
N SER A 92 -2.74 -8.46 9.87
CA SER A 92 -2.95 -9.89 9.65
C SER A 92 -1.73 -10.53 8.97
N ARG A 93 -1.14 -9.85 7.99
CA ARG A 93 0.06 -10.33 7.31
C ARG A 93 1.26 -10.37 8.25
N SER A 94 1.41 -9.36 9.10
CA SER A 94 2.52 -9.30 10.07
C SER A 94 2.41 -10.35 11.15
N SER A 95 1.20 -10.81 11.46
CA SER A 95 0.95 -11.85 12.46
C SER A 95 1.15 -13.27 11.93
N ALA A 96 1.20 -13.41 10.62
CA ALA A 96 1.43 -14.69 9.97
C ALA A 96 2.93 -15.01 9.93
#